data_c789d95198566bd7bcb2dba23a72e8ff
#
_entry.id   c789d95198566bd7bcb2dba23a72e8ff
#
_cell.length_a   1.000
_cell.length_b   1.000
_cell.length_c   1.000
_cell.angle_alpha   90.00
_cell.angle_beta   90.00
_cell.angle_gamma   90.00
#
_symmetry.space_group_name_H-M   'P 1'
#
loop_
_entity.id
_entity.type
_entity.pdbx_description
1 polymer ?
#
loop_
_entity_poly.entity_id
_entity_poly.type
_entity_poly.pdbx_seq_one_letter_code
_entity_poly.pdbx_strand_id
1 'polypeptide(L)'
;MSLELLLRRMRKKWKGRAGAFTCFVGMVRGRSEGGRRVKYLHYESAEKEALDTLRRIAKEGEGKEGILEVSIHHVVGDLKPGEEALYVVIASRHRKEAFSLLPRLMDRLKSEVPIWKKEVYGREGRWIEG
;
A
#
# COMPACT_ATOMS: atom_id res chain seq x y z
N MET A 1 10.59 -0.17 7.09
CA MET A 1 10.18 1.17 7.62
C MET A 1 8.77 1.09 8.19
N SER A 2 8.52 1.69 9.34
CA SER A 2 7.18 1.73 9.91
C SER A 2 6.39 2.93 9.38
N LEU A 3 5.06 2.82 9.43
CA LEU A 3 4.17 3.91 9.05
C LEU A 3 4.44 5.17 9.90
N GLU A 4 4.66 4.99 11.20
CA GLU A 4 4.93 6.08 12.14
C GLU A 4 6.20 6.84 11.78
N LEU A 5 7.27 6.14 11.45
CA LEU A 5 8.54 6.75 11.03
C LEU A 5 8.37 7.49 9.69
N LEU A 6 7.64 6.90 8.77
CA LEU A 6 7.37 7.52 7.47
C LEU A 6 6.57 8.81 7.64
N LEU A 7 5.51 8.78 8.43
CA LEU A 7 4.69 9.97 8.70
C LEU A 7 5.51 11.07 9.38
N ARG A 8 6.35 10.71 10.34
CA ARG A 8 7.23 11.67 11.02
C ARG A 8 8.17 12.34 10.04
N ARG A 9 8.80 11.57 9.15
CA ARG A 9 9.69 12.08 8.11
C ARG A 9 8.96 13.03 7.17
N MET A 10 7.80 12.63 6.69
CA MET A 10 7.02 13.41 5.74
C MET A 10 6.50 14.71 6.36
N ARG A 11 6.03 14.65 7.61
CA ARG A 11 5.55 15.83 8.34
C ARG A 11 6.67 16.87 8.50
N LYS A 12 7.88 16.42 8.81
CA LYS A 12 9.04 17.29 8.94
C LYS A 12 9.43 17.90 7.59
N LYS A 13 9.48 17.09 6.54
CA LYS A 13 9.85 17.50 5.20
C LYS A 13 8.89 18.56 4.61
N TRP A 14 7.60 18.37 4.82
CA TRP A 14 6.56 19.19 4.19
C TRP A 14 5.89 20.17 5.15
N LYS A 15 6.52 20.42 6.27
CA LYS A 15 6.03 21.38 7.27
C LYS A 15 5.78 22.75 6.64
N GLY A 16 4.58 23.27 6.83
CA GLY A 16 4.17 24.57 6.28
C GLY A 16 3.74 24.54 4.82
N ARG A 17 3.96 23.41 4.12
CA ARG A 17 3.59 23.27 2.70
C ARG A 17 2.43 22.28 2.51
N ALA A 18 2.42 21.21 3.27
CA ALA A 18 1.34 20.23 3.20
C ALA A 18 0.13 20.71 4.00
N GLY A 19 -1.05 20.66 3.38
CA GLY A 19 -2.32 20.89 4.05
C GLY A 19 -2.95 19.61 4.56
N ALA A 20 -2.54 18.45 4.02
CA ALA A 20 -3.10 17.16 4.41
C ALA A 20 -2.13 16.01 4.16
N PHE A 21 -2.22 15.01 5.01
CA PHE A 21 -1.63 13.68 4.78
C PHE A 21 -2.78 12.69 4.73
N THR A 22 -2.84 11.93 3.64
CA THR A 22 -3.88 10.92 3.44
C THR A 22 -3.20 9.57 3.43
N CYS A 23 -3.69 8.65 4.24
CA CYS A 23 -3.09 7.33 4.40
C CYS A 23 -4.08 6.23 4.05
N PHE A 24 -3.59 5.22 3.37
CA PHE A 24 -4.27 3.93 3.24
C PHE A 24 -3.39 2.89 3.90
N VAL A 25 -3.96 2.08 4.77
CA VAL A 25 -3.26 0.96 5.40
C VAL A 25 -4.04 -0.31 5.12
N GLY A 26 -3.44 -1.23 4.37
CA GLY A 26 -4.02 -2.55 4.11
C GLY A 26 -3.59 -3.51 5.20
N MET A 27 -4.57 -4.13 5.85
CA MET A 27 -4.35 -5.06 6.95
C MET A 27 -4.68 -6.48 6.52
N VAL A 28 -4.03 -7.45 7.12
CA VAL A 28 -4.36 -8.86 6.90
C VAL A 28 -5.60 -9.20 7.72
N ARG A 29 -6.65 -9.69 7.04
CA ARG A 29 -7.89 -10.11 7.67
C ARG A 29 -7.79 -11.56 8.15
N GLY A 30 -8.47 -11.87 9.26
CA GLY A 30 -8.49 -13.21 9.82
C GLY A 30 -9.48 -14.16 9.15
N ARG A 31 -10.27 -13.66 8.19
CA ARG A 31 -11.26 -14.46 7.45
C ARG A 31 -11.19 -14.17 5.96
N SER A 32 -11.34 -15.23 5.15
CA SER A 32 -11.51 -15.10 3.71
C SER A 32 -12.89 -14.55 3.37
N GLU A 33 -13.14 -14.19 2.11
CA GLU A 33 -14.46 -13.77 1.67
C GLU A 33 -15.52 -14.84 1.88
N GLY A 34 -15.14 -16.12 1.77
CA GLY A 34 -16.04 -17.25 2.07
C GLY A 34 -16.20 -17.53 3.55
N GLY A 35 -15.63 -16.72 4.44
CA GLY A 35 -15.74 -16.88 5.89
C GLY A 35 -14.77 -17.89 6.50
N ARG A 36 -13.85 -18.44 5.72
CA ARG A 36 -12.87 -19.41 6.18
C ARG A 36 -11.76 -18.72 6.97
N ARG A 37 -11.36 -19.29 8.09
CA ARG A 37 -10.31 -18.72 8.95
C ARG A 37 -8.96 -18.76 8.25
N VAL A 38 -8.35 -17.58 8.10
CA VAL A 38 -7.03 -17.41 7.51
C VAL A 38 -5.97 -17.48 8.61
N LYS A 39 -5.02 -18.39 8.47
CA LYS A 39 -3.91 -18.53 9.39
C LYS A 39 -2.87 -17.44 9.13
N TYR A 40 -2.53 -17.22 7.86
CA TYR A 40 -1.68 -16.12 7.42
C TYR A 40 -1.85 -15.90 5.91
N LEU A 41 -1.43 -14.74 5.46
CA LEU A 41 -1.25 -14.46 4.03
C LEU A 41 0.21 -14.59 3.68
N HIS A 42 0.49 -15.25 2.57
CA HIS A 42 1.83 -15.32 2.02
C HIS A 42 1.90 -14.43 0.78
N TYR A 43 2.78 -13.44 0.82
CA TYR A 43 3.01 -12.53 -0.30
C TYR A 43 4.34 -12.84 -0.98
N GLU A 44 4.31 -12.95 -2.31
CA GLU A 44 5.50 -13.06 -3.14
C GLU A 44 5.52 -11.91 -4.14
N SER A 45 6.72 -11.53 -4.56
CA SER A 45 6.88 -10.49 -5.57
C SER A 45 8.06 -10.81 -6.49
N ALA A 46 7.98 -10.30 -7.72
CA ALA A 46 9.14 -10.12 -8.56
C ALA A 46 9.83 -8.85 -8.04
N GLU A 47 10.76 -9.02 -7.09
CA GLU A 47 11.23 -7.94 -6.20
C GLU A 47 11.69 -6.68 -6.93
N LYS A 48 12.58 -6.83 -7.91
CA LYS A 48 13.10 -5.68 -8.67
C LYS A 48 12.00 -4.99 -9.47
N GLU A 49 11.22 -5.76 -10.22
CA GLU A 49 10.13 -5.25 -11.05
C GLU A 49 9.04 -4.62 -10.20
N ALA A 50 8.75 -5.22 -9.05
CA ALA A 50 7.77 -4.66 -8.11
C ALA A 50 8.22 -3.31 -7.58
N LEU A 51 9.47 -3.19 -7.12
CA LEU A 51 10.03 -1.93 -6.64
C LEU A 51 10.04 -0.86 -7.72
N ASP A 52 10.49 -1.21 -8.92
CA ASP A 52 10.54 -0.26 -10.04
C ASP A 52 9.13 0.24 -10.39
N THR A 53 8.15 -0.65 -10.40
CA THR A 53 6.76 -0.30 -10.68
C THR A 53 6.17 0.58 -9.59
N LEU A 54 6.42 0.26 -8.31
CA LEU A 54 5.96 1.08 -7.18
C LEU A 54 6.54 2.49 -7.25
N ARG A 55 7.83 2.62 -7.54
CA ARG A 55 8.50 3.91 -7.68
C ARG A 55 7.93 4.72 -8.84
N ARG A 56 7.68 4.07 -9.97
CA ARG A 56 7.10 4.73 -11.15
C ARG A 56 5.69 5.24 -10.85
N ILE A 57 4.85 4.42 -10.24
CA ILE A 57 3.49 4.82 -9.87
C ILE A 57 3.51 6.00 -8.89
N ALA A 58 4.36 5.93 -7.87
CA ALA A 58 4.50 7.01 -6.90
C ALA A 58 4.95 8.33 -7.57
N LYS A 59 5.96 8.23 -8.42
CA LYS A 59 6.50 9.40 -9.13
C LYS A 59 5.48 10.04 -10.06
N GLU A 60 4.72 9.24 -10.80
CA GLU A 60 3.64 9.73 -11.65
C GLU A 60 2.54 10.41 -10.84
N GLY A 61 2.21 9.85 -9.66
CA GLY A 61 1.27 10.49 -8.73
C GLY A 61 1.75 11.84 -8.24
N GLU A 62 3.04 11.95 -7.95
CA GLU A 62 3.66 13.22 -7.52
C GLU A 62 3.63 14.28 -8.60
N GLY A 63 3.51 13.89 -9.86
CA GLY A 63 3.37 14.83 -10.99
C GLY A 63 2.00 15.49 -11.10
N LYS A 64 1.01 15.03 -10.33
CA LYS A 64 -0.31 15.63 -10.33
C LYS A 64 -0.31 16.94 -9.53
N GLU A 65 -1.09 17.92 -10.01
CA GLU A 65 -1.20 19.21 -9.35
C GLU A 65 -1.67 19.05 -7.90
N GLY A 66 -1.02 19.76 -6.99
CA GLY A 66 -1.37 19.76 -5.57
C GLY A 66 -0.84 18.58 -4.77
N ILE A 67 -0.21 17.61 -5.43
CA ILE A 67 0.42 16.46 -4.77
C ILE A 67 1.90 16.78 -4.51
N LEU A 68 2.33 16.63 -3.27
CA LEU A 68 3.70 16.94 -2.85
C LEU A 68 4.58 15.70 -2.79
N GLU A 69 4.06 14.61 -2.26
CA GLU A 69 4.79 13.35 -2.16
C GLU A 69 3.82 12.18 -2.11
N VAL A 70 4.21 11.07 -2.74
CA VAL A 70 3.51 9.79 -2.65
C VAL A 70 4.52 8.75 -2.19
N SER A 71 4.22 8.07 -1.10
CA SER A 71 5.05 7.00 -0.57
C SER A 71 4.25 5.71 -0.49
N ILE A 72 4.78 4.64 -1.07
CA ILE A 72 4.11 3.35 -1.16
C ILE A 72 5.04 2.27 -0.62
N HIS A 73 4.58 1.52 0.36
CA HIS A 73 5.34 0.42 0.96
C HIS A 73 4.51 -0.84 0.98
N HIS A 74 5.02 -1.91 0.39
CA HIS A 74 4.39 -3.22 0.41
C HIS A 74 5.31 -4.20 1.12
N VAL A 75 4.73 -4.96 2.05
CA VAL A 75 5.44 -6.01 2.78
C VAL A 75 5.25 -7.33 2.07
N VAL A 76 6.31 -8.13 1.96
CA VAL A 76 6.27 -9.48 1.38
C VAL A 76 6.63 -10.50 2.44
N GLY A 77 6.30 -11.78 2.17
CA GLY A 77 6.50 -12.87 3.11
C GLY A 77 5.20 -13.28 3.79
N ASP A 78 5.32 -13.90 4.94
CA ASP A 78 4.17 -14.41 5.69
C ASP A 78 3.69 -13.38 6.70
N LEU A 79 2.43 -12.97 6.55
CA LEU A 79 1.80 -11.99 7.42
C LEU A 79 0.59 -12.58 8.11
N LYS A 80 0.53 -12.38 9.43
CA LYS A 80 -0.57 -12.85 10.27
C LYS A 80 -1.73 -11.86 10.26
N PRO A 81 -2.96 -12.32 10.57
CA PRO A 81 -4.09 -11.40 10.78
C PRO A 81 -3.72 -10.26 11.73
N GLY A 82 -4.09 -9.04 11.36
CA GLY A 82 -3.78 -7.84 12.12
C GLY A 82 -2.47 -7.18 11.76
N GLU A 83 -1.62 -7.82 10.96
CA GLU A 83 -0.39 -7.18 10.49
C GLU A 83 -0.66 -6.30 9.26
N GLU A 84 0.15 -5.26 9.11
CA GLU A 84 0.07 -4.33 7.98
C GLU A 84 0.77 -4.94 6.77
N ALA A 85 0.07 -5.00 5.63
CA ALA A 85 0.61 -5.54 4.39
C ALA A 85 1.03 -4.44 3.42
N LEU A 86 0.38 -3.30 3.47
CA LEU A 86 0.57 -2.22 2.51
C LEU A 86 0.23 -0.90 3.18
N TYR A 87 1.03 0.11 2.95
CA TYR A 87 0.60 1.47 3.26
C TYR A 87 1.02 2.45 2.18
N VAL A 88 0.11 3.38 1.93
CA VAL A 88 0.26 4.46 0.98
C VAL A 88 0.03 5.76 1.73
N VAL A 89 0.96 6.69 1.62
CA VAL A 89 0.84 8.00 2.24
C VAL A 89 0.98 9.06 1.16
N ILE A 90 0.02 9.96 1.10
CA ILE A 90 0.01 11.09 0.16
C ILE A 90 0.08 12.37 0.95
N ALA A 91 1.12 13.17 0.70
CA ALA A 91 1.19 14.55 1.16
C ALA A 91 0.64 15.45 0.06
N SER A 92 -0.34 16.28 0.37
CA SER A 92 -0.97 17.17 -0.61
C SER A 92 -1.20 18.56 -0.03
N ARG A 93 -1.40 19.55 -0.91
CA ARG A 93 -1.75 20.90 -0.49
C ARG A 93 -3.15 20.95 0.09
N HIS A 94 -4.09 20.20 -0.52
CA HIS A 94 -5.48 20.11 -0.10
C HIS A 94 -5.92 18.65 -0.12
N ARG A 95 -6.91 18.31 0.70
CA ARG A 95 -7.43 16.94 0.79
C ARG A 95 -8.02 16.42 -0.53
N LYS A 96 -8.59 17.31 -1.32
CA LYS A 96 -9.30 16.97 -2.57
C LYS A 96 -8.40 16.23 -3.56
N GLU A 97 -7.18 16.72 -3.76
CA GLU A 97 -6.23 16.11 -4.69
C GLU A 97 -5.85 14.70 -4.24
N ALA A 98 -5.61 14.53 -2.94
CA ALA A 98 -5.25 13.23 -2.39
C ALA A 98 -6.42 12.24 -2.47
N PHE A 99 -7.64 12.69 -2.17
CA PHE A 99 -8.83 11.83 -2.27
C PHE A 99 -9.12 11.41 -3.71
N SER A 100 -8.83 12.28 -4.66
CA SER A 100 -8.97 11.95 -6.08
C SER A 100 -7.91 10.95 -6.56
N LEU A 101 -6.68 11.13 -6.08
CA LEU A 101 -5.55 10.30 -6.50
C LEU A 101 -5.57 8.90 -5.89
N LEU A 102 -5.93 8.77 -4.62
CA LEU A 102 -5.79 7.52 -3.88
C LEU A 102 -6.48 6.32 -4.55
N PRO A 103 -7.75 6.38 -4.96
CA PRO A 103 -8.39 5.26 -5.64
C PRO A 103 -7.65 4.84 -6.91
N ARG A 104 -7.16 5.81 -7.67
CA ARG A 104 -6.41 5.53 -8.90
C ARG A 104 -5.08 4.84 -8.62
N LEU A 105 -4.39 5.26 -7.57
CA LEU A 105 -3.17 4.58 -7.13
C LEU A 105 -3.46 3.14 -6.73
N MET A 106 -4.53 2.92 -5.98
CA MET A 106 -4.90 1.59 -5.53
C MET A 106 -5.22 0.66 -6.71
N ASP A 107 -5.95 1.16 -7.71
CA ASP A 107 -6.26 0.38 -8.91
C ASP A 107 -4.98 0.02 -9.66
N ARG A 108 -4.05 0.95 -9.79
CA ARG A 108 -2.77 0.70 -10.47
C ARG A 108 -1.90 -0.29 -9.70
N LEU A 109 -1.89 -0.21 -8.37
CA LEU A 109 -1.14 -1.16 -7.53
C LEU A 109 -1.63 -2.58 -7.77
N LYS A 110 -2.94 -2.78 -7.85
CA LYS A 110 -3.52 -4.09 -8.09
C LYS A 110 -3.25 -4.62 -9.49
N SER A 111 -3.27 -3.77 -10.49
CA SER A 111 -3.17 -4.20 -11.90
C SER A 111 -1.74 -4.23 -12.44
N GLU A 112 -0.83 -3.42 -11.91
CA GLU A 112 0.51 -3.24 -12.51
C GLU A 112 1.64 -3.84 -11.69
N VAL A 113 1.52 -3.90 -10.36
CA VAL A 113 2.63 -4.35 -9.52
C VAL A 113 2.65 -5.88 -9.44
N PRO A 114 3.79 -6.52 -9.79
CA PRO A 114 3.90 -7.98 -9.76
C PRO A 114 4.08 -8.52 -8.34
N ILE A 115 2.99 -8.52 -7.60
CA ILE A 115 2.88 -9.06 -6.25
C ILE A 115 1.70 -10.02 -6.21
N TRP A 116 1.92 -11.22 -5.64
CA TRP A 116 0.91 -12.28 -5.53
C TRP A 116 0.69 -12.60 -4.06
N LYS A 117 -0.53 -12.94 -3.71
CA LYS A 117 -0.88 -13.35 -2.35
C LYS A 117 -1.60 -14.69 -2.33
N LYS A 118 -1.29 -15.48 -1.30
CA LYS A 118 -1.89 -16.78 -1.04
C LYS A 118 -2.47 -16.79 0.35
N GLU A 119 -3.76 -17.14 0.48
CA GLU A 119 -4.36 -17.38 1.79
C GLU A 119 -4.01 -18.79 2.25
N VAL A 120 -3.50 -18.89 3.48
CA VAL A 120 -3.14 -20.19 4.08
C VAL A 120 -4.09 -20.46 5.25
N TYR A 121 -4.78 -21.60 5.19
CA TYR A 121 -5.85 -21.98 6.13
C TYR A 121 -5.44 -23.10 7.10
N GLY A 122 -4.18 -23.40 7.19
CA GLY A 122 -3.63 -24.55 7.92
C GLY A 122 -2.67 -25.25 7.00
N ARG A 123 -3.00 -26.47 6.54
CA ARG A 123 -2.19 -27.19 5.53
C ARG A 123 -2.55 -26.81 4.11
N GLU A 124 -3.72 -26.22 3.91
CA GLU A 124 -4.20 -25.81 2.60
C GLU A 124 -3.91 -24.34 2.37
N GLY A 125 -3.81 -23.99 1.09
CA GLY A 125 -3.62 -22.61 0.69
C GLY A 125 -4.26 -22.33 -0.67
N ARG A 126 -4.59 -21.07 -0.92
CA ARG A 126 -5.22 -20.63 -2.16
C ARG A 126 -4.63 -19.29 -2.61
N TRP A 127 -4.15 -19.25 -3.85
CA TRP A 127 -3.76 -17.98 -4.47
C TRP A 127 -4.99 -17.14 -4.74
N ILE A 128 -4.91 -15.85 -4.40
CA ILE A 128 -6.00 -14.89 -4.51
C ILE A 128 -5.70 -13.93 -5.65
N GLU A 129 -6.66 -13.72 -6.54
CA GLU A 129 -6.55 -12.74 -7.61
C GLU A 129 -6.90 -11.34 -7.11
N GLY A 130 -6.27 -10.38 -7.70
CA GLY A 130 -6.51 -8.98 -7.43
C GLY A 130 -5.80 -8.46 -6.24
#